data_c041693b3e4938061cc72fe4009cabff
#
_entry.id   c041693b3e4938061cc72fe4009cabff
#
_cell.length_a   1.000
_cell.length_b   1.000
_cell.length_c   1.000
_cell.angle_alpha   90.00
_cell.angle_beta   90.00
_cell.angle_gamma   90.00
#
_symmetry.space_group_name_H-M   'P 1'
#
loop_
_entity.id
_entity.type
_entity.pdbx_description
1 polymer ?
#
loop_
_entity_poly.entity_id
_entity_poly.type
_entity_poly.pdbx_seq_one_letter_code
_entity_poly.pdbx_strand_id
1 'polypeptide(L)'
;FQQAGCYFQAFEEIYIGNDVWIGQNTGIITANHDLSDPEKHMKGKNVYIGDKTWIGMNCLILPGVVLGPNTVVGGGSVVTKSFPNGHCVIAGNPAKLLKIIECH
;
A
#
# COMPACT_ATOMS: atom_id res chain seq x y z
N PHE A 1 -11.37 1.76 -9.15
CA PHE A 1 -10.24 1.02 -8.53
C PHE A 1 -10.62 0.32 -7.22
N GLN A 2 -11.70 0.72 -6.62
CA GLN A 2 -12.08 0.26 -5.27
C GLN A 2 -13.04 -0.91 -5.34
N GLN A 3 -12.71 -1.98 -4.63
CA GLN A 3 -13.57 -3.14 -4.48
C GLN A 3 -14.30 -3.12 -3.13
N ALA A 4 -15.27 -4.01 -2.96
CA ALA A 4 -16.02 -4.11 -1.71
C ALA A 4 -15.09 -4.45 -0.53
N GLY A 5 -15.37 -3.88 0.63
CA GLY A 5 -14.65 -4.16 1.86
C GLY A 5 -13.33 -3.42 2.02
N CYS A 6 -12.95 -2.58 1.06
CA CYS A 6 -11.74 -1.78 1.22
C CYS A 6 -11.91 -0.72 2.32
N TYR A 7 -10.84 -0.46 3.05
CA TYR A 7 -10.82 0.51 4.12
C TYR A 7 -9.68 1.51 3.92
N PHE A 8 -10.03 2.77 3.76
CA PHE A 8 -9.05 3.84 3.58
C PHE A 8 -9.12 4.79 4.78
N GLN A 9 -8.08 4.75 5.60
CA GLN A 9 -7.96 5.66 6.74
C GLN A 9 -7.06 6.83 6.33
N ALA A 10 -7.67 7.96 6.06
CA ALA A 10 -6.96 9.11 5.50
C ALA A 10 -6.86 10.26 6.51
N PHE A 11 -6.13 10.08 7.61
CA PHE A 11 -5.72 11.20 8.46
C PHE A 11 -4.69 12.09 7.76
N GLU A 12 -3.90 11.51 6.88
CA GLU A 12 -3.09 12.20 5.89
C GLU A 12 -3.61 11.82 4.50
N GLU A 13 -2.92 12.21 3.45
CA GLU A 13 -3.43 12.00 2.10
C GLU A 13 -3.04 10.65 1.53
N ILE A 14 -3.95 10.07 0.79
CA ILE A 14 -3.71 8.86 0.00
C ILE A 14 -3.80 9.28 -1.46
N TYR A 15 -2.68 9.18 -2.18
CA TYR A 15 -2.61 9.51 -3.60
C TYR A 15 -2.63 8.22 -4.40
N ILE A 16 -3.63 8.05 -5.23
CA ILE A 16 -3.79 6.87 -6.07
C ILE A 16 -3.72 7.32 -7.53
N GLY A 17 -2.78 6.75 -8.26
CA GLY A 17 -2.59 7.07 -9.67
C GLY A 17 -3.69 6.53 -10.56
N ASN A 18 -3.43 6.53 -11.86
CA ASN A 18 -4.38 6.06 -12.87
C ASN A 18 -4.30 4.55 -13.07
N ASP A 19 -5.44 3.94 -13.37
CA ASP A 19 -5.53 2.52 -13.70
C ASP A 19 -5.03 1.60 -12.59
N VAL A 20 -5.21 2.02 -11.33
CA VAL A 20 -4.84 1.23 -10.16
C VAL A 20 -5.97 0.24 -9.84
N TRP A 21 -5.60 -1.01 -9.60
CA TRP A 21 -6.52 -2.04 -9.13
C TRP A 21 -6.26 -2.33 -7.66
N ILE A 22 -7.31 -2.30 -6.86
CA ILE A 22 -7.22 -2.63 -5.42
C ILE A 22 -8.21 -3.73 -5.13
N GLY A 23 -7.69 -4.89 -4.72
CA GLY A 23 -8.51 -6.05 -4.42
C GLY A 23 -9.38 -5.87 -3.18
N GLN A 24 -10.35 -6.77 -3.01
CA GLN A 24 -11.31 -6.71 -1.91
C GLN A 24 -10.62 -6.77 -0.54
N ASN A 25 -11.20 -6.10 0.44
CA ASN A 25 -10.77 -6.12 1.84
C ASN A 25 -9.34 -5.61 2.05
N THR A 26 -8.84 -4.78 1.15
CA THR A 26 -7.53 -4.15 1.30
C THR A 26 -7.67 -2.88 2.12
N GLY A 27 -6.76 -2.67 3.07
CA GLY A 27 -6.68 -1.47 3.87
C GLY A 27 -5.51 -0.61 3.45
N ILE A 28 -5.73 0.70 3.39
CA ILE A 28 -4.67 1.70 3.23
C ILE A 28 -4.81 2.67 4.39
N ILE A 29 -3.77 2.78 5.21
CA ILE A 29 -3.82 3.63 6.40
C ILE A 29 -2.68 4.63 6.40
N THR A 30 -2.94 5.83 6.89
CA THR A 30 -1.97 6.92 6.92
C THR A 30 -1.45 7.23 8.32
N ALA A 31 -2.03 6.62 9.35
CA ALA A 31 -1.59 6.81 10.71
C ALA A 31 -1.85 5.56 11.55
N ASN A 32 -0.98 5.33 12.54
CA ASN A 32 -1.15 4.27 13.53
C ASN A 32 -1.23 4.90 14.93
N HIS A 33 -1.71 4.12 15.92
CA HIS A 33 -1.60 4.50 17.30
C HIS A 33 -0.15 4.39 17.78
N ASP A 34 0.22 5.29 18.68
CA ASP A 34 1.49 5.19 19.38
C ASP A 34 1.43 3.99 20.33
N LEU A 35 2.37 3.06 20.19
CA LEU A 35 2.40 1.86 21.00
C LEU A 35 2.76 2.15 22.46
N SER A 36 3.46 3.25 22.74
CA SER A 36 3.81 3.66 24.11
C SER A 36 2.66 4.40 24.81
N ASP A 37 1.73 4.95 24.05
CA ASP A 37 0.56 5.66 24.56
C ASP A 37 -0.61 5.41 23.60
N PRO A 38 -1.47 4.42 23.87
CA PRO A 38 -2.54 4.07 22.94
C PRO A 38 -3.57 5.17 22.69
N GLU A 39 -3.61 6.21 23.53
CA GLU A 39 -4.51 7.33 23.33
C GLU A 39 -3.95 8.37 22.35
N LYS A 40 -2.66 8.29 22.03
CA LYS A 40 -2.05 9.14 21.04
C LYS A 40 -1.93 8.43 19.71
N HIS A 41 -2.21 9.14 18.64
CA HIS A 41 -1.90 8.68 17.30
C HIS A 41 -0.48 9.07 16.94
N MET A 42 0.24 8.18 16.27
CA MET A 42 1.49 8.56 15.65
C MET A 42 1.22 9.60 14.58
N LYS A 43 2.20 10.47 14.32
CA LYS A 43 2.10 11.42 13.23
C LYS A 43 1.86 10.67 11.93
N GLY A 44 0.83 11.07 11.21
CA GLY A 44 0.49 10.45 9.95
C GLY A 44 1.50 10.74 8.85
N LYS A 45 1.51 9.90 7.83
CA LYS A 45 2.34 10.06 6.65
C LYS A 45 1.53 9.71 5.42
N ASN A 46 1.70 10.48 4.36
CA ASN A 46 1.01 10.25 3.10
C ASN A 46 1.38 8.89 2.50
N VAL A 47 0.44 8.30 1.81
CA VAL A 47 0.65 7.07 1.03
C VAL A 47 0.50 7.42 -0.45
N TYR A 48 1.41 6.91 -1.28
CA TYR A 48 1.40 7.14 -2.73
C TYR A 48 1.36 5.80 -3.45
N ILE A 49 0.36 5.62 -4.30
CA ILE A 49 0.20 4.43 -5.13
C ILE A 49 0.35 4.85 -6.58
N GLY A 50 1.42 4.41 -7.24
CA GLY A 50 1.72 4.79 -8.61
C GLY A 50 0.76 4.19 -9.63
N ASP A 51 0.84 4.73 -10.85
CA ASP A 51 -0.04 4.32 -11.95
C ASP A 51 0.09 2.82 -12.25
N LYS A 52 -1.03 2.20 -12.63
CA LYS A 52 -1.08 0.80 -13.06
C LYS A 52 -0.60 -0.20 -12.00
N THR A 53 -0.60 0.19 -10.75
CA THR A 53 -0.29 -0.70 -9.64
C THR A 53 -1.47 -1.64 -9.41
N TRP A 54 -1.17 -2.88 -9.13
CA TRP A 54 -2.17 -3.90 -8.81
C TRP A 54 -1.95 -4.41 -7.40
N ILE A 55 -2.90 -4.12 -6.52
CA ILE A 55 -2.87 -4.58 -5.13
C ILE A 55 -3.86 -5.73 -4.99
N GLY A 56 -3.38 -6.90 -4.58
CA GLY A 56 -4.22 -8.07 -4.38
C GLY A 56 -5.19 -7.92 -3.23
N MET A 57 -6.00 -8.95 -3.00
CA MET A 57 -7.00 -8.96 -1.93
C MET A 57 -6.37 -9.05 -0.55
N ASN A 58 -7.05 -8.52 0.46
CA ASN A 58 -6.68 -8.66 1.87
C ASN A 58 -5.27 -8.16 2.18
N CYS A 59 -4.84 -7.10 1.52
CA CYS A 59 -3.56 -6.46 1.78
C CYS A 59 -3.72 -5.33 2.78
N LEU A 60 -2.61 -4.92 3.38
CA LEU A 60 -2.56 -3.75 4.25
C LEU A 60 -1.36 -2.90 3.83
N ILE A 61 -1.63 -1.65 3.49
CA ILE A 61 -0.59 -0.67 3.11
C ILE A 61 -0.45 0.31 4.27
N LEU A 62 0.74 0.38 4.84
CA LEU A 62 1.00 1.14 6.06
C LEU A 62 1.43 2.58 5.78
N PRO A 63 1.41 3.46 6.82
CA PRO A 63 1.72 4.88 6.64
C PRO A 63 3.08 5.12 6.01
N GLY A 64 3.14 6.10 5.12
CA GLY A 64 4.38 6.54 4.49
C GLY A 64 4.86 5.68 3.32
N VAL A 65 4.12 4.63 2.97
CA VAL A 65 4.53 3.76 1.86
C VAL A 65 4.37 4.47 0.52
N VAL A 66 5.40 4.37 -0.31
CA VAL A 66 5.37 4.83 -1.69
C VAL A 66 5.56 3.62 -2.60
N LEU A 67 4.55 3.34 -3.41
CA LEU A 67 4.63 2.31 -4.45
C LEU A 67 4.75 3.00 -5.80
N GLY A 68 5.85 2.74 -6.50
CA GLY A 68 6.04 3.29 -7.85
C GLY A 68 5.10 2.66 -8.86
N PRO A 69 5.13 3.12 -10.11
CA PRO A 69 4.22 2.63 -11.14
C PRO A 69 4.44 1.14 -11.44
N ASN A 70 3.39 0.47 -11.85
CA ASN A 70 3.44 -0.96 -12.21
C ASN A 70 3.98 -1.87 -11.10
N THR A 71 3.66 -1.56 -9.86
CA THR A 71 3.95 -2.45 -8.72
C THR A 71 2.82 -3.46 -8.58
N VAL A 72 3.16 -4.72 -8.39
CA VAL A 72 2.19 -5.78 -8.10
C VAL A 72 2.37 -6.23 -6.66
N VAL A 73 1.32 -6.15 -5.87
CA VAL A 73 1.31 -6.57 -4.47
C VAL A 73 0.51 -7.87 -4.37
N GLY A 74 1.16 -8.96 -3.97
CA GLY A 74 0.50 -10.24 -3.82
C GLY A 74 -0.55 -10.21 -2.71
N GLY A 75 -1.61 -11.01 -2.86
CA GLY A 75 -2.71 -11.05 -1.90
C GLY A 75 -2.24 -11.42 -0.49
N GLY A 76 -2.89 -10.84 0.52
CA GLY A 76 -2.57 -11.10 1.92
C GLY A 76 -1.30 -10.44 2.41
N SER A 77 -0.72 -9.53 1.65
CA SER A 77 0.56 -8.88 2.01
C SER A 77 0.36 -7.72 2.97
N VAL A 78 1.37 -7.48 3.80
CA VAL A 78 1.46 -6.29 4.65
C VAL A 78 2.66 -5.46 4.19
N VAL A 79 2.39 -4.34 3.56
CA VAL A 79 3.43 -3.48 2.98
C VAL A 79 3.85 -2.45 4.01
N THR A 80 5.07 -2.62 4.54
CA THR A 80 5.60 -1.80 5.62
C THR A 80 6.66 -0.80 5.16
N LYS A 81 7.17 -0.94 3.95
CA LYS A 81 8.20 -0.06 3.40
C LYS A 81 7.92 0.25 1.95
N SER A 82 8.59 1.28 1.45
CA SER A 82 8.37 1.80 0.10
C SER A 82 9.14 1.02 -0.96
N PHE A 83 8.56 1.01 -2.16
CA PHE A 83 9.18 0.45 -3.38
C PHE A 83 9.00 1.49 -4.49
N PRO A 84 9.70 2.63 -4.39
CA PRO A 84 9.40 3.79 -5.25
C PRO A 84 9.77 3.61 -6.72
N ASN A 85 10.65 2.68 -7.03
CA ASN A 85 11.02 2.43 -8.42
C ASN A 85 9.90 1.73 -9.20
N GLY A 86 9.01 1.05 -8.52
CA GLY A 86 7.94 0.29 -9.18
C GLY A 86 8.44 -0.85 -10.03
N HIS A 87 7.63 -1.24 -11.03
CA HIS A 87 7.96 -2.31 -11.98
C HIS A 87 8.48 -3.56 -11.28
N CYS A 88 7.75 -4.01 -10.26
CA CYS A 88 8.18 -5.13 -9.43
C CYS A 88 6.98 -5.85 -8.84
N VAL A 89 7.24 -7.07 -8.38
CA VAL A 89 6.27 -7.85 -7.60
C VAL A 89 6.79 -7.93 -6.18
N ILE A 90 5.93 -7.55 -5.23
CA ILE A 90 6.22 -7.66 -3.80
C ILE A 90 5.14 -8.50 -3.14
N ALA A 91 5.47 -9.23 -2.09
CA ALA A 91 4.50 -10.00 -1.33
C ALA A 91 5.04 -10.42 0.02
N GLY A 92 4.14 -10.79 0.90
CA GLY A 92 4.45 -11.33 2.22
C GLY A 92 4.10 -10.39 3.37
N ASN A 93 4.43 -10.82 4.57
CA ASN A 93 4.26 -10.05 5.80
C ASN A 93 5.56 -10.13 6.62
N PRO A 94 6.41 -9.09 6.60
CA PRO A 94 6.29 -7.88 5.76
C PRO A 94 6.55 -8.19 4.27
N ALA A 95 5.97 -7.38 3.40
CA ALA A 95 6.15 -7.55 1.97
C ALA A 95 7.61 -7.33 1.56
N LYS A 96 8.10 -8.20 0.71
CA LYS A 96 9.47 -8.17 0.21
C LYS A 96 9.46 -8.25 -1.31
N LEU A 97 10.53 -7.75 -1.92
CA LEU A 97 10.71 -7.81 -3.36
C LEU A 97 10.87 -9.27 -3.80
N LEU A 98 10.00 -9.73 -4.68
CA LEU A 98 10.07 -11.07 -5.25
C LEU A 98 10.75 -11.07 -6.61
N LYS A 99 10.42 -10.10 -7.46
CA LYS A 99 11.07 -9.98 -8.76
C LYS A 99 10.86 -8.58 -9.34
N ILE A 100 11.73 -8.23 -10.28
CA ILE A 100 11.62 -7.03 -11.09
C ILE A 100 10.86 -7.38 -12.36
N ILE A 101 9.92 -6.52 -12.75
CA ILE A 101 9.18 -6.65 -14.01
C ILE A 101 9.89 -5.76 -15.03
N GLU A 102 10.34 -6.36 -16.13
CA GLU A 102 10.91 -5.56 -17.21
C GLU A 102 9.79 -4.89 -17.98
N CYS A 103 9.98 -3.61 -18.25
CA CYS A 103 9.02 -2.80 -18.99
C CYS A 103 9.51 -2.69 -20.44
N HIS A 104 8.70 -3.18 -21.36
CA HIS A 104 9.02 -3.14 -22.79
C HIS A 104 8.22 -2.05 -23.50
#